data_f5f8af07138075a09c0f5f1024568bb7
#
_entry.id   f5f8af07138075a09c0f5f1024568bb7
#
_cell.length_a   1.000
_cell.length_b   1.000
_cell.length_c   1.000
_cell.angle_alpha   90.00
_cell.angle_beta   90.00
_cell.angle_gamma   90.00
#
_symmetry.space_group_name_H-M   'P 1'
#
loop_
_entity.id
_entity.type
_entity.pdbx_description
1 polymer ?
#
loop_
_entity_poly.entity_id
_entity_poly.type
_entity_poly.pdbx_seq_one_letter_code
_entity_poly.pdbx_strand_id
1 'polypeptide(L)'
;MAKRWRRLTEKEIACAHQVFGEAIDYSRVKIYRGIPLLPRLKVAVAPNGHIYFPRDLCPPDFTEAEPHFQVWLIHELTHVWQSQHGFRPWLGGLLLALRGGYYRKRCYHYPAVAEGHLPDFGALNMEQQAEVVAHYFAGQCLRWQHYYCHLNHYEACLKDFLQQLKDKS
;
A
#
# COMPACT_ATOMS: atom_id res chain seq x y z
N MET A 1 -12.20 17.40 22.27
CA MET A 1 -12.35 16.92 20.87
C MET A 1 -11.34 15.82 20.62
N ALA A 2 -11.75 14.61 20.23
CA ALA A 2 -10.82 13.54 19.88
C ALA A 2 -9.98 13.96 18.66
N LYS A 3 -8.66 13.72 18.71
CA LYS A 3 -7.78 13.99 17.57
C LYS A 3 -8.30 13.23 16.34
N ARG A 4 -8.45 13.90 15.22
CA ARG A 4 -8.87 13.30 13.96
C ARG A 4 -7.79 12.43 13.30
N TRP A 5 -6.59 12.36 13.90
CA TRP A 5 -5.45 11.61 13.40
C TRP A 5 -4.63 11.01 14.54
N ARG A 6 -3.90 9.95 14.22
CA ARG A 6 -2.90 9.32 15.08
C ARG A 6 -1.63 9.00 14.29
N ARG A 7 -0.53 8.70 14.98
CA ARG A 7 0.65 8.07 14.39
C ARG A 7 0.40 6.58 14.20
N LEU A 8 1.29 5.93 13.46
CA LEU A 8 1.37 4.47 13.45
C LEU A 8 1.70 3.97 14.86
N THR A 9 1.15 2.84 15.23
CA THR A 9 1.52 2.12 16.46
C THR A 9 2.87 1.40 16.25
N GLU A 10 3.53 1.00 17.34
CA GLU A 10 4.77 0.21 17.26
C GLU A 10 4.54 -1.11 16.51
N LYS A 11 3.39 -1.75 16.71
CA LYS A 11 3.02 -2.99 16.01
C LYS A 11 2.82 -2.76 14.51
N GLU A 12 2.17 -1.67 14.13
CA GLU A 12 2.00 -1.28 12.71
C GLU A 12 3.33 -0.97 12.04
N ILE A 13 4.25 -0.29 12.75
CA ILE A 13 5.62 -0.05 12.28
C ILE A 13 6.35 -1.37 12.11
N ALA A 14 6.32 -2.26 13.11
CA ALA A 14 6.97 -3.57 13.04
C ALA A 14 6.39 -4.43 11.88
N CYS A 15 5.09 -4.35 11.65
CA CYS A 15 4.44 -5.00 10.52
C CYS A 15 4.96 -4.43 9.17
N ALA A 16 5.03 -3.11 9.04
CA ALA A 16 5.51 -2.43 7.83
C ALA A 16 7.01 -2.68 7.57
N HIS A 17 7.83 -2.78 8.61
CA HIS A 17 9.26 -3.10 8.50
C HIS A 17 9.52 -4.43 7.80
N GLN A 18 8.62 -5.39 7.87
CA GLN A 18 8.76 -6.69 7.16
C GLN A 18 8.83 -6.52 5.64
N VAL A 19 8.33 -5.40 5.12
CA VAL A 19 8.32 -5.10 3.68
C VAL A 19 9.22 -3.91 3.35
N PHE A 20 9.14 -2.82 4.11
CA PHE A 20 9.78 -1.55 3.76
C PHE A 20 11.09 -1.28 4.52
N GLY A 21 11.40 -2.04 5.59
CA GLY A 21 12.54 -1.75 6.44
C GLY A 21 12.58 -0.28 6.86
N GLU A 22 13.70 0.37 6.67
CA GLU A 22 13.93 1.80 6.96
C GLU A 22 13.59 2.74 5.80
N ALA A 23 13.03 2.25 4.69
CA ALA A 23 12.76 3.07 3.52
C ALA A 23 11.57 4.02 3.67
N ILE A 24 10.81 3.92 4.75
CA ILE A 24 9.75 4.86 5.12
C ILE A 24 10.17 5.59 6.39
N ASP A 25 10.11 6.91 6.39
CA ASP A 25 10.13 7.71 7.62
C ASP A 25 8.76 7.62 8.30
N TYR A 26 8.60 6.58 9.14
CA TYR A 26 7.34 6.32 9.86
C TYR A 26 6.97 7.44 10.83
N SER A 27 7.95 8.19 11.33
CA SER A 27 7.72 9.30 12.26
C SER A 27 6.88 10.43 11.65
N ARG A 28 6.92 10.55 10.32
CA ARG A 28 6.17 11.56 9.55
C ARG A 28 4.78 11.09 9.15
N VAL A 29 4.48 9.78 9.24
CA VAL A 29 3.20 9.23 8.80
C VAL A 29 2.09 9.53 9.81
N LYS A 30 0.95 9.99 9.33
CA LYS A 30 -0.27 10.18 10.11
C LYS A 30 -1.40 9.39 9.49
N ILE A 31 -2.17 8.72 10.32
CA ILE A 31 -3.41 8.05 9.94
C ILE A 31 -4.58 8.95 10.36
N TYR A 32 -5.38 9.36 9.40
CA TYR A 32 -6.59 10.15 9.61
C TYR A 32 -7.83 9.27 9.57
N ARG A 33 -8.71 9.45 10.53
CA ARG A 33 -10.02 8.81 10.57
C ARG A 33 -11.06 9.68 9.90
N GLY A 34 -11.43 9.32 8.68
CA GLY A 34 -12.33 10.06 7.81
C GLY A 34 -11.59 10.88 6.75
N ILE A 35 -12.18 10.96 5.57
CA ILE A 35 -11.64 11.67 4.41
C ILE A 35 -12.32 13.04 4.35
N PRO A 36 -11.55 14.16 4.44
CA PRO A 36 -12.11 15.49 4.34
C PRO A 36 -12.87 15.66 3.03
N LEU A 37 -14.03 16.33 3.08
CA LEU A 37 -14.90 16.62 1.95
C LEU A 37 -15.56 15.41 1.27
N LEU A 38 -15.13 14.19 1.58
CA LEU A 38 -15.63 12.94 0.98
C LEU A 38 -16.05 11.90 2.05
N PRO A 39 -17.00 12.22 2.95
CA PRO A 39 -17.32 11.38 4.11
C PRO A 39 -17.94 10.02 3.74
N ARG A 40 -18.45 9.87 2.52
CA ARG A 40 -19.09 8.63 2.02
C ARG A 40 -18.14 7.75 1.21
N LEU A 41 -16.91 8.19 0.98
CA LEU A 41 -15.93 7.41 0.23
C LEU A 41 -15.51 6.19 1.08
N LYS A 42 -15.60 4.99 0.49
CA LYS A 42 -15.25 3.71 1.16
C LYS A 42 -13.90 3.15 0.73
N VAL A 43 -13.01 4.01 0.27
CA VAL A 43 -11.62 3.67 -0.07
C VAL A 43 -10.69 4.55 0.76
N ALA A 44 -9.50 4.04 1.09
CA ALA A 44 -8.45 4.87 1.68
C ALA A 44 -7.75 5.68 0.59
N VAL A 45 -7.05 6.72 1.00
CA VAL A 45 -6.22 7.53 0.10
C VAL A 45 -4.97 8.03 0.84
N ALA A 46 -3.83 8.09 0.15
CA ALA A 46 -2.57 8.58 0.73
C ALA A 46 -1.94 9.69 -0.14
N PRO A 47 -2.58 10.85 -0.31
CA PRO A 47 -2.16 11.86 -1.28
C PRO A 47 -0.84 12.58 -0.92
N ASN A 48 -0.51 12.73 0.35
CA ASN A 48 0.58 13.62 0.84
C ASN A 48 1.52 12.91 1.82
N GLY A 49 1.73 11.60 1.68
CA GLY A 49 2.51 10.82 2.65
C GLY A 49 1.79 10.61 4.00
N HIS A 50 0.50 10.93 4.06
CA HIS A 50 -0.40 10.63 5.17
C HIS A 50 -1.56 9.79 4.65
N ILE A 51 -2.12 8.92 5.50
CA ILE A 51 -3.16 7.98 5.12
C ILE A 51 -4.50 8.43 5.68
N TYR A 52 -5.53 8.43 4.85
CA TYR A 52 -6.91 8.77 5.21
C TYR A 52 -7.79 7.55 5.00
N PHE A 53 -8.22 6.92 6.08
CA PHE A 53 -9.17 5.81 6.03
C PHE A 53 -10.61 6.28 6.21
N PRO A 54 -11.59 5.60 5.61
CA PRO A 54 -13.00 5.82 5.94
C PRO A 54 -13.22 5.70 7.45
N ARG A 55 -14.10 6.54 8.01
CA ARG A 55 -14.29 6.63 9.46
C ARG A 55 -14.61 5.29 10.12
N ASP A 56 -15.44 4.48 9.46
CA ASP A 56 -15.95 3.22 9.99
C ASP A 56 -15.02 2.03 9.69
N LEU A 57 -13.97 2.25 8.88
CA LEU A 57 -12.98 1.25 8.46
C LEU A 57 -11.55 1.62 8.91
N CYS A 58 -11.44 2.40 9.98
CA CYS A 58 -10.16 2.82 10.56
C CYS A 58 -10.05 2.28 12.00
N PRO A 59 -9.52 1.07 12.19
CA PRO A 59 -9.32 0.50 13.52
C PRO A 59 -8.30 1.30 14.34
N PRO A 60 -8.29 1.19 15.67
CA PRO A 60 -7.26 1.78 16.53
C PRO A 60 -5.86 1.27 16.22
N ASP A 61 -5.74 -0.01 15.86
CA ASP A 61 -4.54 -0.69 15.40
C ASP A 61 -4.92 -1.69 14.29
N PHE A 62 -4.27 -1.56 13.13
CA PHE A 62 -4.54 -2.41 11.96
C PHE A 62 -4.04 -3.84 12.15
N THR A 63 -3.04 -4.04 13.02
CA THR A 63 -2.48 -5.37 13.31
C THR A 63 -3.33 -6.18 14.27
N GLU A 64 -4.20 -5.53 15.03
CA GLU A 64 -5.15 -6.17 15.96
C GLU A 64 -6.54 -6.39 15.34
N ALA A 65 -6.75 -5.87 14.14
CA ALA A 65 -7.96 -6.08 13.35
C ALA A 65 -7.84 -7.37 12.50
N GLU A 66 -8.87 -7.66 11.70
CA GLU A 66 -8.80 -8.79 10.77
C GLU A 66 -7.63 -8.64 9.78
N PRO A 67 -6.97 -9.74 9.38
CA PRO A 67 -5.73 -9.70 8.60
C PRO A 67 -5.80 -8.90 7.31
N HIS A 68 -6.97 -8.79 6.67
CA HIS A 68 -7.13 -7.96 5.47
C HIS A 68 -6.88 -6.47 5.73
N PHE A 69 -7.05 -5.98 6.96
CA PHE A 69 -6.70 -4.61 7.32
C PHE A 69 -5.20 -4.35 7.30
N GLN A 70 -4.38 -5.37 7.63
CA GLN A 70 -2.92 -5.25 7.51
C GLN A 70 -2.51 -5.13 6.04
N VAL A 71 -3.10 -5.96 5.16
CA VAL A 71 -2.86 -5.90 3.70
C VAL A 71 -3.24 -4.52 3.16
N TRP A 72 -4.37 -3.98 3.61
CA TRP A 72 -4.79 -2.64 3.22
C TRP A 72 -3.83 -1.56 3.72
N LEU A 73 -3.37 -1.65 4.98
CA LEU A 73 -2.36 -0.74 5.52
C LEU A 73 -1.07 -0.76 4.70
N ILE A 74 -0.58 -1.94 4.30
CA ILE A 74 0.63 -2.09 3.47
C ILE A 74 0.42 -1.45 2.08
N HIS A 75 -0.75 -1.60 1.47
CA HIS A 75 -1.11 -0.91 0.24
C HIS A 75 -0.95 0.60 0.38
N GLU A 76 -1.57 1.20 1.39
CA GLU A 76 -1.51 2.65 1.63
C GLU A 76 -0.09 3.12 2.02
N LEU A 77 0.67 2.31 2.74
CA LEU A 77 2.06 2.59 3.05
C LEU A 77 2.95 2.55 1.80
N THR A 78 2.59 1.78 0.77
CA THR A 78 3.28 1.85 -0.52
C THR A 78 3.11 3.23 -1.15
N HIS A 79 1.93 3.83 -1.07
CA HIS A 79 1.72 5.22 -1.53
C HIS A 79 2.49 6.24 -0.67
N VAL A 80 2.64 5.99 0.63
CA VAL A 80 3.51 6.80 1.48
C VAL A 80 4.97 6.70 1.03
N TRP A 81 5.46 5.47 0.78
CA TRP A 81 6.80 5.22 0.24
C TRP A 81 6.99 5.96 -1.09
N GLN A 82 6.07 5.84 -2.04
CA GLN A 82 6.09 6.55 -3.31
C GLN A 82 6.21 8.06 -3.10
N SER A 83 5.41 8.62 -2.18
CA SER A 83 5.43 10.05 -1.86
C SER A 83 6.77 10.50 -1.27
N GLN A 84 7.36 9.74 -0.36
CA GLN A 84 8.64 10.05 0.27
C GLN A 84 9.84 9.92 -0.69
N HIS A 85 9.67 9.16 -1.77
CA HIS A 85 10.68 8.97 -2.84
C HIS A 85 10.45 9.86 -4.08
N GLY A 86 9.68 10.95 -3.91
CA GLY A 86 9.51 11.98 -4.94
C GLY A 86 8.39 11.73 -5.94
N PHE A 87 7.71 10.58 -5.86
CA PHE A 87 6.49 10.35 -6.62
C PHE A 87 5.33 11.16 -6.00
N ARG A 88 4.42 11.64 -6.84
CA ARG A 88 3.25 12.39 -6.39
C ARG A 88 1.97 11.56 -6.57
N PRO A 89 1.58 10.72 -5.60
CA PRO A 89 0.44 9.81 -5.72
C PRO A 89 -0.87 10.51 -6.11
N TRP A 90 -1.10 11.72 -5.59
CA TRP A 90 -2.28 12.52 -5.93
C TRP A 90 -2.35 12.88 -7.43
N LEU A 91 -1.18 13.19 -8.05
CA LEU A 91 -1.10 13.49 -9.48
C LEU A 91 -1.28 12.22 -10.32
N GLY A 92 -0.63 11.12 -9.89
CA GLY A 92 -0.82 9.80 -10.50
C GLY A 92 -2.27 9.35 -10.46
N GLY A 93 -2.92 9.48 -9.29
CA GLY A 93 -4.35 9.19 -9.13
C GLY A 93 -5.25 10.05 -10.01
N LEU A 94 -4.98 11.35 -10.12
CA LEU A 94 -5.69 12.25 -11.02
C LEU A 94 -5.54 11.83 -12.48
N LEU A 95 -4.31 11.51 -12.92
CA LEU A 95 -4.05 11.04 -14.29
C LEU A 95 -4.75 9.71 -14.59
N LEU A 96 -4.76 8.77 -13.63
CA LEU A 96 -5.48 7.51 -13.75
C LEU A 96 -6.99 7.74 -13.83
N ALA A 97 -7.54 8.65 -13.03
CA ALA A 97 -8.95 9.02 -13.08
C ALA A 97 -9.35 9.61 -14.44
N LEU A 98 -8.56 10.57 -14.95
CA LEU A 98 -8.79 11.19 -16.26
C LEU A 98 -8.72 10.18 -17.41
N ARG A 99 -7.91 9.14 -17.29
CA ARG A 99 -7.80 8.04 -18.26
C ARG A 99 -8.83 6.93 -18.04
N GLY A 100 -9.79 7.11 -17.13
CA GLY A 100 -10.79 6.09 -16.79
C GLY A 100 -10.21 4.86 -16.07
N GLY A 101 -9.01 4.96 -15.50
CA GLY A 101 -8.32 3.85 -14.83
C GLY A 101 -9.09 3.30 -13.63
N TYR A 102 -9.83 4.15 -12.91
CA TYR A 102 -10.68 3.72 -11.79
C TYR A 102 -12.01 3.07 -12.23
N TYR A 103 -12.36 3.17 -13.53
CA TYR A 103 -13.54 2.49 -14.02
C TYR A 103 -13.38 0.97 -13.92
N ARG A 104 -14.32 0.31 -13.22
CA ARG A 104 -14.27 -1.13 -12.92
C ARG A 104 -12.94 -1.59 -12.26
N LYS A 105 -12.29 -0.72 -11.46
CA LYS A 105 -11.03 -1.00 -10.76
C LYS A 105 -9.85 -1.37 -11.68
N ARG A 106 -9.85 -0.95 -12.94
CA ARG A 106 -8.80 -1.30 -13.91
C ARG A 106 -7.39 -0.88 -13.49
N CYS A 107 -7.27 0.22 -12.72
CA CYS A 107 -5.96 0.69 -12.23
C CYS A 107 -5.28 -0.28 -11.26
N TYR A 108 -6.04 -1.16 -10.60
CA TYR A 108 -5.52 -2.16 -9.66
C TYR A 108 -5.17 -3.48 -10.34
N HIS A 109 -5.75 -3.76 -11.54
CA HIS A 109 -5.51 -5.00 -12.22
C HIS A 109 -4.12 -5.01 -12.86
N TYR A 110 -3.33 -5.98 -12.49
CA TYR A 110 -2.09 -6.37 -13.18
C TYR A 110 -2.28 -7.80 -13.75
N PRO A 111 -1.46 -8.24 -14.73
CA PRO A 111 -1.58 -9.58 -15.29
C PRO A 111 -1.59 -10.64 -14.19
N ALA A 112 -2.51 -11.60 -14.28
CA ALA A 112 -2.61 -12.66 -13.28
C ALA A 112 -1.29 -13.45 -13.24
N VAL A 113 -0.80 -13.72 -12.05
CA VAL A 113 0.45 -14.47 -11.85
C VAL A 113 0.36 -15.86 -12.48
N ALA A 114 -0.86 -16.44 -12.54
CA ALA A 114 -1.15 -17.70 -13.22
C ALA A 114 -0.94 -17.67 -14.75
N GLU A 115 -0.88 -16.46 -15.36
CA GLU A 115 -0.69 -16.28 -16.80
C GLU A 115 0.79 -16.12 -17.21
N GLY A 116 1.73 -16.20 -16.23
CA GLY A 116 3.15 -16.24 -16.51
C GLY A 116 3.98 -15.19 -15.77
N HIS A 117 4.35 -14.08 -16.39
CA HIS A 117 5.27 -13.09 -15.81
C HIS A 117 4.55 -11.84 -15.36
N LEU A 118 4.82 -11.42 -14.10
CA LEU A 118 4.54 -10.05 -13.69
C LEU A 118 5.54 -9.11 -14.41
N PRO A 119 5.08 -7.93 -14.87
CA PRO A 119 5.98 -6.90 -15.35
C PRO A 119 6.98 -6.45 -14.27
N ASP A 120 8.08 -5.84 -14.69
CA ASP A 120 8.99 -5.20 -13.74
C ASP A 120 8.26 -4.14 -12.93
N PHE A 121 8.61 -4.00 -11.65
CA PHE A 121 7.94 -3.09 -10.71
C PHE A 121 7.83 -1.66 -11.24
N GLY A 122 8.88 -1.15 -11.90
CA GLY A 122 8.90 0.18 -12.50
C GLY A 122 7.98 0.36 -13.72
N ALA A 123 7.53 -0.71 -14.35
CA ALA A 123 6.59 -0.68 -15.46
C ALA A 123 5.12 -0.64 -15.00
N LEU A 124 4.86 -0.94 -13.74
CA LEU A 124 3.53 -0.91 -13.13
C LEU A 124 3.12 0.54 -12.82
N ASN A 125 1.83 0.83 -12.93
CA ASN A 125 1.30 2.09 -12.42
C ASN A 125 1.28 2.10 -10.87
N MET A 126 1.06 3.28 -10.28
CA MET A 126 1.15 3.47 -8.82
C MET A 126 0.23 2.52 -8.01
N GLU A 127 -0.98 2.27 -8.49
CA GLU A 127 -1.94 1.39 -7.81
C GLU A 127 -1.54 -0.07 -7.95
N GLN A 128 -1.09 -0.47 -9.14
CA GLN A 128 -0.57 -1.82 -9.38
C GLN A 128 0.68 -2.10 -8.53
N GLN A 129 1.56 -1.12 -8.37
CA GLN A 129 2.71 -1.23 -7.46
C GLN A 129 2.25 -1.48 -6.03
N ALA A 130 1.26 -0.71 -5.54
CA ALA A 130 0.72 -0.87 -4.20
C ALA A 130 0.03 -2.23 -4.01
N GLU A 131 -0.73 -2.70 -5.00
CA GLU A 131 -1.35 -4.04 -4.97
C GLU A 131 -0.31 -5.16 -4.95
N VAL A 132 0.72 -5.10 -5.80
CA VAL A 132 1.76 -6.13 -5.85
C VAL A 132 2.52 -6.21 -4.51
N VAL A 133 2.87 -5.08 -3.90
CA VAL A 133 3.52 -5.04 -2.58
C VAL A 133 2.60 -5.60 -1.50
N ALA A 134 1.32 -5.23 -1.50
CA ALA A 134 0.34 -5.73 -0.54
C ALA A 134 0.10 -7.25 -0.68
N HIS A 135 0.04 -7.77 -1.90
CA HIS A 135 -0.11 -9.19 -2.17
C HIS A 135 1.16 -10.00 -1.83
N TYR A 136 2.34 -9.43 -2.07
CA TYR A 136 3.60 -10.00 -1.59
C TYR A 136 3.59 -10.13 -0.06
N PHE A 137 3.21 -9.07 0.65
CA PHE A 137 3.05 -9.11 2.11
C PHE A 137 2.05 -10.20 2.55
N ALA A 138 0.89 -10.27 1.91
CA ALA A 138 -0.13 -11.27 2.22
C ALA A 138 0.37 -12.70 2.04
N GLY A 139 1.18 -12.94 1.00
CA GLY A 139 1.83 -14.24 0.78
C GLY A 139 2.97 -14.50 1.77
N GLN A 140 3.91 -13.57 1.88
CA GLN A 140 5.16 -13.75 2.64
C GLN A 140 4.92 -13.75 4.14
N CYS A 141 4.13 -12.79 4.66
CA CYS A 141 3.98 -12.55 6.08
C CYS A 141 2.72 -13.22 6.68
N LEU A 142 1.60 -13.19 5.95
CA LEU A 142 0.33 -13.77 6.41
C LEU A 142 0.10 -15.20 5.91
N ARG A 143 0.96 -15.69 5.02
CA ARG A 143 0.87 -17.05 4.44
C ARG A 143 -0.47 -17.34 3.74
N TRP A 144 -1.11 -16.33 3.17
CA TRP A 144 -2.32 -16.54 2.40
C TRP A 144 -2.04 -17.37 1.16
N GLN A 145 -2.62 -18.56 1.11
CA GLN A 145 -2.32 -19.59 0.10
C GLN A 145 -2.38 -19.06 -1.33
N HIS A 146 -3.38 -18.23 -1.64
CA HIS A 146 -3.55 -17.64 -2.97
C HIS A 146 -2.34 -16.83 -3.45
N TYR A 147 -1.64 -16.13 -2.55
CA TYR A 147 -0.44 -15.35 -2.85
C TYR A 147 0.84 -16.12 -2.54
N TYR A 148 0.81 -16.94 -1.50
CA TYR A 148 1.97 -17.71 -1.05
C TYR A 148 2.51 -18.66 -2.14
N CYS A 149 1.65 -19.35 -2.87
CA CYS A 149 2.05 -20.27 -3.94
C CYS A 149 2.70 -19.57 -5.16
N HIS A 150 2.65 -18.23 -5.19
CA HIS A 150 3.19 -17.41 -6.28
C HIS A 150 4.28 -16.43 -5.81
N LEU A 151 4.85 -16.63 -4.62
CA LEU A 151 5.85 -15.71 -4.05
C LEU A 151 7.04 -15.45 -4.96
N ASN A 152 7.53 -16.47 -5.65
CA ASN A 152 8.64 -16.36 -6.59
C ASN A 152 8.37 -15.32 -7.71
N HIS A 153 7.13 -15.21 -8.17
CA HIS A 153 6.75 -14.22 -9.18
C HIS A 153 6.70 -12.80 -8.60
N TYR A 154 6.20 -12.65 -7.36
CA TYR A 154 6.24 -11.37 -6.66
C TYR A 154 7.66 -10.93 -6.36
N GLU A 155 8.53 -11.83 -5.88
CA GLU A 155 9.93 -11.56 -5.62
C GLU A 155 10.68 -11.15 -6.89
N ALA A 156 10.41 -11.78 -8.01
CA ALA A 156 10.99 -11.43 -9.31
C ALA A 156 10.56 -10.02 -9.74
N CYS A 157 9.27 -9.70 -9.66
CA CYS A 157 8.73 -8.36 -9.95
C CYS A 157 9.31 -7.29 -9.02
N LEU A 158 9.44 -7.60 -7.73
CA LEU A 158 9.90 -6.67 -6.68
C LEU A 158 11.42 -6.65 -6.51
N LYS A 159 12.20 -7.39 -7.32
CA LYS A 159 13.64 -7.58 -7.12
C LYS A 159 14.39 -6.27 -6.89
N ASP A 160 14.23 -5.30 -7.79
CA ASP A 160 14.93 -4.02 -7.69
C ASP A 160 14.41 -3.17 -6.53
N PHE A 161 13.10 -3.21 -6.28
CA PHE A 161 12.49 -2.59 -5.11
C PHE A 161 13.09 -3.14 -3.81
N LEU A 162 13.09 -4.46 -3.63
CA LEU A 162 13.62 -5.12 -2.43
C LEU A 162 15.14 -4.90 -2.27
N GLN A 163 15.88 -4.81 -3.38
CA GLN A 163 17.31 -4.49 -3.33
C GLN A 163 17.55 -3.05 -2.84
N GLN A 164 16.82 -2.07 -3.39
CA GLN A 164 16.91 -0.68 -2.94
C GLN A 164 16.59 -0.49 -1.44
N LEU A 165 15.73 -1.35 -0.88
CA LEU A 165 15.43 -1.32 0.55
C LEU A 165 16.60 -1.80 1.39
N LYS A 166 17.31 -2.84 0.93
CA LYS A 166 18.49 -3.40 1.63
C LYS A 166 19.67 -2.43 1.61
N ASP A 167 19.86 -1.69 0.52
CA ASP A 167 20.96 -0.74 0.36
C ASP A 167 20.81 0.51 1.25
N LYS A 168 19.63 0.70 1.86
CA LYS A 168 19.32 1.82 2.78
C LYS A 168 19.24 1.39 4.25
N SER A 169 19.33 0.09 4.53
CA SER A 169 19.34 -0.48 5.89
C SER A 169 20.75 -0.58 6.41
#